data_e605313ee9090fe5d8ada5b59bbab401
#
_entry.id   e605313ee9090fe5d8ada5b59bbab401
#
_cell.length_a   1.000
_cell.length_b   1.000
_cell.length_c   1.000
_cell.angle_alpha   90.00
_cell.angle_beta   90.00
_cell.angle_gamma   90.00
#
_symmetry.space_group_name_H-M   'P 1'
#
loop_
_entity.id
_entity.type
_entity.pdbx_description
1 polymer ?
#
loop_
_entity_poly.entity_id
_entity_poly.type
_entity_poly.pdbx_seq_one_letter_code
_entity_poly.pdbx_strand_id
1 'polypeptide(L)'
;VLRYAAALAPALAVPGAFAASVGTPAASADGLQIIDFADRLVQPEQIKSAGFGGALVYVSELRPGATFDFKPVTRDYADRLRAAGLQIVSCYQFGKPGWPTPSDFTRGYDGGVADAKTASGLHSAAGGPVTAPIFFSVDEDIDAATWKSTAVQWFRGINSVLGVARTGIYGGRRQCGWAIADGVIGASSSPGHRWAWQTKAWSRGEREPAAVLFQREVVTASDPGFVIDGKHVDVNDVLAADYGQWDLAR
;
A
#
# COMPACT_ATOMS: atom_id res chain seq x y z
N VAL A 1 -84.43 12.02 -7.88
CA VAL A 1 -83.63 12.17 -6.67
C VAL A 1 -83.25 10.75 -6.19
N LEU A 2 -82.11 10.24 -6.62
CA LEU A 2 -81.54 9.03 -6.08
C LEU A 2 -80.07 9.28 -5.77
N ARG A 3 -79.70 9.14 -4.53
CA ARG A 3 -78.34 9.23 -4.01
C ARG A 3 -77.72 7.84 -4.09
N TYR A 4 -76.61 7.74 -4.80
CA TYR A 4 -75.71 6.55 -4.72
C TYR A 4 -74.57 6.84 -3.74
N ALA A 5 -74.52 6.04 -2.67
CA ALA A 5 -73.41 6.00 -1.77
C ALA A 5 -72.34 5.07 -2.35
N ALA A 6 -71.12 5.56 -2.59
CA ALA A 6 -69.96 4.77 -2.92
C ALA A 6 -69.25 4.30 -1.68
N ALA A 7 -69.16 2.98 -1.52
CA ALA A 7 -68.38 2.35 -0.45
C ALA A 7 -66.91 2.34 -0.78
N LEU A 8 -66.09 2.90 0.08
CA LEU A 8 -64.64 2.80 0.04
C LEU A 8 -64.22 1.50 0.71
N ALA A 9 -63.53 0.66 -0.05
CA ALA A 9 -62.85 -0.53 0.49
C ALA A 9 -61.47 -0.10 1.07
N PRO A 10 -61.05 -0.66 2.19
CA PRO A 10 -59.73 -0.34 2.76
C PRO A 10 -58.64 -1.08 2.01
N ALA A 11 -57.60 -0.35 1.57
CA ALA A 11 -56.38 -0.88 1.03
C ALA A 11 -55.55 -1.56 2.15
N LEU A 12 -55.31 -2.82 2.02
CA LEU A 12 -54.37 -3.56 2.87
C LEU A 12 -52.96 -3.13 2.54
N ALA A 13 -52.31 -2.43 3.45
CA ALA A 13 -50.87 -2.18 3.37
C ALA A 13 -50.08 -3.45 3.71
N VAL A 14 -49.33 -3.96 2.75
CA VAL A 14 -48.35 -5.02 2.97
C VAL A 14 -47.09 -4.38 3.56
N PRO A 15 -46.61 -4.77 4.75
CA PRO A 15 -45.33 -4.26 5.25
C PRO A 15 -44.19 -4.93 4.45
N GLY A 16 -43.54 -4.17 3.58
CA GLY A 16 -42.28 -4.54 2.97
C GLY A 16 -41.22 -4.66 4.04
N ALA A 17 -40.80 -5.89 4.34
CA ALA A 17 -39.64 -6.12 5.16
C ALA A 17 -38.38 -5.68 4.38
N PHE A 18 -37.85 -4.52 4.69
CA PHE A 18 -36.49 -4.18 4.34
C PHE A 18 -35.56 -5.08 5.16
N ALA A 19 -35.07 -6.13 4.56
CA ALA A 19 -33.92 -6.87 5.06
C ALA A 19 -32.71 -5.94 4.99
N ALA A 20 -32.38 -5.31 6.11
CA ALA A 20 -31.09 -4.67 6.29
C ALA A 20 -30.05 -5.79 6.16
N SER A 21 -29.29 -5.81 5.05
CA SER A 21 -28.09 -6.62 4.95
C SER A 21 -27.12 -6.12 6.01
N VAL A 22 -27.08 -6.84 7.13
CA VAL A 22 -26.00 -6.67 8.11
C VAL A 22 -24.74 -7.13 7.39
N GLY A 23 -24.01 -6.17 6.82
CA GLY A 23 -22.68 -6.44 6.31
C GLY A 23 -21.85 -7.05 7.44
N THR A 24 -21.35 -8.26 7.23
CA THR A 24 -20.38 -8.88 8.13
C THR A 24 -19.26 -7.87 8.34
N PRO A 25 -18.94 -7.47 9.60
CA PRO A 25 -17.79 -6.60 9.83
C PRO A 25 -16.58 -7.28 9.22
N ALA A 26 -15.83 -6.55 8.37
CA ALA A 26 -14.56 -7.02 7.86
C ALA A 26 -13.73 -7.45 9.07
N ALA A 27 -13.23 -8.69 9.06
CA ALA A 27 -12.40 -9.18 10.15
C ALA A 27 -11.25 -8.19 10.34
N SER A 28 -11.15 -7.64 11.54
CA SER A 28 -10.02 -6.79 11.93
C SER A 28 -8.76 -7.60 11.68
N ALA A 29 -7.77 -7.00 11.01
CA ALA A 29 -6.46 -7.60 10.82
C ALA A 29 -5.64 -7.56 12.14
N ASP A 30 -6.31 -7.70 13.27
CA ASP A 30 -5.72 -7.53 14.60
C ASP A 30 -4.53 -8.47 14.78
N GLY A 31 -3.35 -7.87 14.82
CA GLY A 31 -2.10 -8.58 15.05
C GLY A 31 -1.40 -9.09 13.79
N LEU A 32 -1.95 -8.96 12.59
CA LEU A 32 -1.24 -9.35 11.37
C LEU A 32 -0.07 -8.39 11.10
N GLN A 33 1.11 -8.97 10.91
CA GLN A 33 2.32 -8.23 10.55
C GLN A 33 2.93 -8.82 9.28
N ILE A 34 3.51 -7.93 8.47
CA ILE A 34 4.31 -8.29 7.30
C ILE A 34 5.66 -7.58 7.36
N ILE A 35 6.62 -8.04 6.60
CA ILE A 35 7.97 -7.46 6.59
C ILE A 35 8.28 -6.74 5.28
N ASP A 36 9.26 -5.85 5.32
CA ASP A 36 9.99 -5.43 4.13
C ASP A 36 11.52 -5.60 4.33
N PHE A 37 12.24 -5.65 3.20
CA PHE A 37 13.65 -6.00 3.23
C PHE A 37 14.53 -4.77 3.14
N ALA A 38 15.38 -4.58 4.13
CA ALA A 38 16.33 -3.48 4.16
C ALA A 38 17.78 -3.94 3.88
N ASP A 39 18.05 -5.23 3.96
CA ASP A 39 19.39 -5.82 3.89
C ASP A 39 19.49 -6.85 2.74
N ARG A 40 18.90 -8.03 2.91
CA ARG A 40 18.99 -9.15 1.98
C ARG A 40 17.66 -9.89 1.85
N LEU A 41 17.52 -10.67 0.76
CA LEU A 41 16.33 -11.49 0.52
C LEU A 41 16.13 -12.51 1.65
N VAL A 42 14.95 -12.53 2.24
CA VAL A 42 14.52 -13.52 3.23
C VAL A 42 13.71 -14.60 2.54
N GLN A 43 14.00 -15.87 2.84
CA GLN A 43 13.27 -16.97 2.22
C GLN A 43 11.85 -17.08 2.77
N PRO A 44 10.85 -17.44 1.95
CA PRO A 44 9.45 -17.51 2.37
C PRO A 44 9.20 -18.35 3.61
N GLU A 45 9.90 -19.48 3.73
CA GLU A 45 9.78 -20.39 4.87
C GLU A 45 10.26 -19.76 6.17
N GLN A 46 11.28 -18.90 6.07
CA GLN A 46 11.83 -18.15 7.22
C GLN A 46 10.87 -17.06 7.67
N ILE A 47 10.23 -16.33 6.72
CA ILE A 47 9.20 -15.32 6.99
C ILE A 47 8.04 -15.97 7.75
N LYS A 48 7.54 -17.10 7.24
CA LYS A 48 6.43 -17.84 7.86
C LYS A 48 6.80 -18.39 9.25
N SER A 49 7.98 -18.96 9.39
CA SER A 49 8.46 -19.51 10.68
C SER A 49 8.67 -18.42 11.73
N ALA A 50 8.98 -17.19 11.31
CA ALA A 50 9.08 -16.03 12.19
C ALA A 50 7.70 -15.45 12.58
N GLY A 51 6.60 -16.00 12.06
CA GLY A 51 5.23 -15.62 12.41
C GLY A 51 4.63 -14.48 11.58
N PHE A 52 5.31 -14.05 10.50
CA PHE A 52 4.80 -13.00 9.63
C PHE A 52 3.86 -13.55 8.54
N GLY A 53 2.84 -12.74 8.19
CA GLY A 53 1.83 -13.13 7.22
C GLY A 53 2.15 -12.75 5.78
N GLY A 54 3.26 -12.07 5.51
CA GLY A 54 3.61 -11.64 4.15
C GLY A 54 4.82 -10.73 4.07
N ALA A 55 5.07 -10.22 2.86
CA ALA A 55 6.17 -9.31 2.57
C ALA A 55 5.78 -8.21 1.58
N LEU A 56 6.37 -7.03 1.78
CA LEU A 56 6.44 -6.01 0.74
C LEU A 56 7.65 -6.33 -0.15
N VAL A 57 7.41 -6.31 -1.46
CA VAL A 57 8.40 -6.66 -2.47
C VAL A 57 8.65 -5.49 -3.42
N TYR A 58 9.88 -5.33 -3.88
CA TYR A 58 10.27 -4.19 -4.69
C TYR A 58 10.06 -4.45 -6.18
N VAL A 59 9.18 -3.64 -6.79
CA VAL A 59 8.96 -3.57 -8.24
C VAL A 59 9.74 -2.40 -8.83
N SER A 60 11.02 -2.31 -8.48
CA SER A 60 11.98 -1.31 -8.96
C SER A 60 13.29 -1.97 -9.35
N GLU A 61 13.96 -1.38 -10.33
CA GLU A 61 15.30 -1.81 -10.73
C GLU A 61 16.32 -1.63 -9.60
N LEU A 62 17.43 -2.35 -9.72
CA LEU A 62 18.60 -2.15 -8.87
C LEU A 62 19.27 -0.82 -9.22
N ARG A 63 19.47 0.04 -8.22
CA ARG A 63 20.16 1.32 -8.45
C ARG A 63 21.66 1.12 -8.71
N PRO A 64 22.31 1.99 -9.51
CA PRO A 64 23.74 1.90 -9.75
C PRO A 64 24.55 1.87 -8.45
N GLY A 65 25.50 0.93 -8.37
CA GLY A 65 26.37 0.74 -7.20
C GLY A 65 25.75 -0.09 -6.05
N ALA A 66 24.48 -0.47 -6.13
CA ALA A 66 23.86 -1.38 -5.17
C ALA A 66 24.11 -2.85 -5.53
N THR A 67 24.12 -3.71 -4.50
CA THR A 67 24.30 -5.16 -4.61
C THR A 67 23.16 -5.92 -3.96
N PHE A 68 21.96 -5.32 -3.90
CA PHE A 68 20.79 -5.95 -3.31
C PHE A 68 20.34 -7.16 -4.12
N ASP A 69 20.01 -8.25 -3.45
CA ASP A 69 19.51 -9.48 -4.07
C ASP A 69 17.95 -9.56 -4.10
N PHE A 70 17.27 -8.52 -3.61
CA PHE A 70 15.81 -8.48 -3.50
C PHE A 70 15.14 -7.50 -4.49
N LYS A 71 15.89 -6.87 -5.39
CA LYS A 71 15.39 -5.94 -6.44
C LYS A 71 15.88 -6.33 -7.83
N PRO A 72 14.98 -6.37 -8.80
CA PRO A 72 13.52 -6.40 -8.67
C PRO A 72 13.03 -7.76 -8.14
N VAL A 73 11.81 -7.81 -7.60
CA VAL A 73 11.16 -9.08 -7.26
C VAL A 73 11.02 -9.96 -8.51
N THR A 74 11.32 -11.25 -8.37
CA THR A 74 11.17 -12.22 -9.45
C THR A 74 9.84 -12.97 -9.35
N ARG A 75 9.40 -13.52 -10.50
CA ARG A 75 8.20 -14.38 -10.54
C ARG A 75 8.38 -15.61 -9.65
N ASP A 76 9.53 -16.27 -9.71
CA ASP A 76 9.83 -17.43 -8.87
C ASP A 76 9.69 -17.12 -7.38
N TYR A 77 10.26 -16.01 -6.93
CA TYR A 77 10.14 -15.61 -5.51
C TYR A 77 8.71 -15.29 -5.12
N ALA A 78 7.95 -14.60 -5.96
CA ALA A 78 6.53 -14.30 -5.72
C ALA A 78 5.69 -15.59 -5.64
N ASP A 79 5.92 -16.54 -6.55
CA ASP A 79 5.21 -17.83 -6.55
C ASP A 79 5.57 -18.67 -5.31
N ARG A 80 6.81 -18.62 -4.83
CA ARG A 80 7.21 -19.25 -3.58
C ARG A 80 6.59 -18.60 -2.34
N LEU A 81 6.43 -17.28 -2.31
CA LEU A 81 5.68 -16.58 -1.24
C LEU A 81 4.23 -17.08 -1.20
N ARG A 82 3.56 -17.16 -2.36
CA ARG A 82 2.20 -17.69 -2.46
C ARG A 82 2.11 -19.15 -1.99
N ALA A 83 3.03 -19.98 -2.45
CA ALA A 83 3.08 -21.40 -2.05
C ALA A 83 3.26 -21.57 -0.53
N ALA A 84 3.99 -20.67 0.13
CA ALA A 84 4.09 -20.63 1.58
C ALA A 84 2.84 -20.06 2.29
N GLY A 85 1.85 -19.55 1.54
CA GLY A 85 0.64 -18.92 2.06
C GLY A 85 0.88 -17.49 2.57
N LEU A 86 1.92 -16.82 2.07
CA LEU A 86 2.28 -15.46 2.45
C LEU A 86 1.66 -14.45 1.49
N GLN A 87 1.18 -13.34 2.04
CA GLN A 87 0.66 -12.22 1.27
C GLN A 87 1.78 -11.37 0.69
N ILE A 88 1.52 -10.74 -0.46
CA ILE A 88 2.50 -9.95 -1.19
C ILE A 88 1.94 -8.54 -1.40
N VAL A 89 2.76 -7.52 -1.15
CA VAL A 89 2.46 -6.11 -1.44
C VAL A 89 3.59 -5.52 -2.26
N SER A 90 3.26 -4.72 -3.28
CA SER A 90 4.27 -4.08 -4.13
C SER A 90 4.68 -2.71 -3.64
N CYS A 91 5.98 -2.44 -3.62
CA CYS A 91 6.52 -1.10 -3.42
C CYS A 91 7.55 -0.74 -4.49
N TYR A 92 7.70 0.55 -4.76
CA TYR A 92 8.67 1.10 -5.70
C TYR A 92 9.59 2.09 -4.98
N GLN A 93 10.87 1.84 -5.08
CA GLN A 93 11.93 2.74 -4.66
C GLN A 93 13.19 2.41 -5.46
N PHE A 94 13.56 3.28 -6.40
CA PHE A 94 14.79 3.16 -7.18
C PHE A 94 15.88 4.04 -6.61
N GLY A 95 15.65 5.37 -6.53
CA GLY A 95 16.57 6.33 -5.96
C GLY A 95 16.48 6.45 -4.44
N LYS A 96 17.53 6.99 -3.81
CA LYS A 96 17.57 7.26 -2.38
C LYS A 96 18.57 8.37 -2.08
N PRO A 97 18.35 9.23 -1.05
CA PRO A 97 19.33 10.20 -0.59
C PRO A 97 20.66 9.55 -0.24
N GLY A 98 21.76 10.20 -0.57
CA GLY A 98 23.13 9.71 -0.29
C GLY A 98 23.65 8.66 -1.28
N TRP A 99 22.85 8.26 -2.30
CA TRP A 99 23.27 7.43 -3.41
C TRP A 99 23.52 8.29 -4.67
N PRO A 100 24.22 7.76 -5.70
CA PRO A 100 24.38 8.48 -6.98
C PRO A 100 23.05 8.84 -7.65
N THR A 101 22.00 8.04 -7.40
CA THR A 101 20.64 8.33 -7.84
C THR A 101 19.87 9.01 -6.70
N PRO A 102 19.44 10.27 -6.86
CA PRO A 102 18.64 10.95 -5.84
C PRO A 102 17.27 10.29 -5.66
N SER A 103 16.54 10.71 -4.62
CA SER A 103 15.17 10.22 -4.37
C SER A 103 14.27 10.41 -5.58
N ASP A 104 13.43 9.41 -5.85
CA ASP A 104 12.65 9.29 -7.08
C ASP A 104 11.74 10.50 -7.33
N PHE A 105 11.06 10.99 -6.30
CA PHE A 105 10.14 12.12 -6.39
C PHE A 105 10.80 13.42 -6.90
N THR A 106 12.13 13.56 -6.76
CA THR A 106 12.87 14.76 -7.19
C THR A 106 12.84 14.99 -8.71
N ARG A 107 12.49 13.95 -9.49
CA ARG A 107 12.37 14.00 -10.95
C ARG A 107 11.01 14.54 -11.43
N GLY A 108 10.10 14.89 -10.50
CA GLY A 108 8.81 15.50 -10.82
C GLY A 108 7.93 14.65 -11.73
N TYR A 109 7.08 15.31 -12.52
CA TYR A 109 6.05 14.63 -13.34
C TYR A 109 6.61 13.57 -14.29
N ASP A 110 7.61 13.92 -15.09
CA ASP A 110 8.19 13.01 -16.08
C ASP A 110 8.89 11.82 -15.43
N GLY A 111 9.54 12.03 -14.27
CA GLY A 111 10.06 10.97 -13.43
C GLY A 111 8.96 10.03 -12.94
N GLY A 112 7.84 10.57 -12.53
CA GLY A 112 6.67 9.78 -12.11
C GLY A 112 6.09 8.91 -13.22
N VAL A 113 6.01 9.45 -14.46
CA VAL A 113 5.60 8.67 -15.64
C VAL A 113 6.56 7.51 -15.91
N ALA A 114 7.87 7.78 -15.87
CA ALA A 114 8.90 6.75 -16.13
C ALA A 114 8.85 5.65 -15.05
N ASP A 115 8.78 6.04 -13.78
CA ASP A 115 8.76 5.12 -12.65
C ASP A 115 7.52 4.24 -12.63
N ALA A 116 6.36 4.81 -12.92
CA ALA A 116 5.12 4.06 -12.99
C ALA A 116 5.12 3.02 -14.11
N LYS A 117 5.70 3.32 -15.28
CA LYS A 117 5.87 2.36 -16.37
C LYS A 117 6.78 1.20 -15.95
N THR A 118 7.93 1.51 -15.35
CA THR A 118 8.87 0.51 -14.83
C THR A 118 8.21 -0.35 -13.74
N ALA A 119 7.58 0.29 -12.75
CA ALA A 119 6.91 -0.40 -11.65
C ALA A 119 5.79 -1.33 -12.15
N SER A 120 4.96 -0.88 -13.09
CA SER A 120 3.88 -1.67 -13.68
C SER A 120 4.42 -2.87 -14.46
N GLY A 121 5.47 -2.67 -15.24
CA GLY A 121 6.12 -3.76 -15.99
C GLY A 121 6.69 -4.84 -15.08
N LEU A 122 7.47 -4.46 -14.06
CA LEU A 122 8.07 -5.38 -13.10
C LEU A 122 7.02 -6.06 -12.22
N HIS A 123 5.98 -5.33 -11.78
CA HIS A 123 4.85 -5.89 -11.06
C HIS A 123 4.16 -7.00 -11.87
N SER A 124 3.86 -6.73 -13.13
CA SER A 124 3.21 -7.71 -14.02
C SER A 124 4.13 -8.90 -14.31
N ALA A 125 5.42 -8.67 -14.55
CA ALA A 125 6.40 -9.72 -14.78
C ALA A 125 6.54 -10.67 -13.59
N ALA A 126 6.46 -10.14 -12.36
CA ALA A 126 6.45 -10.92 -11.14
C ALA A 126 5.09 -11.61 -10.86
N GLY A 127 4.07 -11.38 -11.68
CA GLY A 127 2.74 -11.96 -11.53
C GLY A 127 1.83 -11.20 -10.56
N GLY A 128 2.11 -9.93 -10.35
CA GLY A 128 1.22 -9.04 -9.60
C GLY A 128 -0.07 -8.76 -10.37
N PRO A 129 -1.24 -8.82 -9.71
CA PRO A 129 -2.53 -8.60 -10.38
C PRO A 129 -2.74 -7.12 -10.71
N VAL A 130 -3.38 -6.87 -11.85
CA VAL A 130 -3.65 -5.50 -12.33
C VAL A 130 -4.55 -4.68 -11.41
N THR A 131 -5.20 -5.31 -10.44
CA THR A 131 -6.06 -4.64 -9.45
C THR A 131 -5.31 -4.21 -8.20
N ALA A 132 -4.12 -4.77 -7.92
CA ALA A 132 -3.35 -4.42 -6.73
C ALA A 132 -2.66 -3.06 -6.88
N PRO A 133 -2.62 -2.24 -5.82
CA PRO A 133 -1.87 -0.98 -5.83
C PRO A 133 -0.37 -1.23 -5.75
N ILE A 134 0.39 -0.20 -6.11
CA ILE A 134 1.84 -0.12 -5.91
C ILE A 134 2.12 1.09 -5.02
N PHE A 135 2.87 0.88 -3.93
CA PHE A 135 3.26 1.95 -3.02
C PHE A 135 4.57 2.58 -3.49
N PHE A 136 4.55 3.88 -3.78
CA PHE A 136 5.70 4.66 -4.24
C PHE A 136 6.34 5.40 -3.07
N SER A 137 7.67 5.33 -2.97
CA SER A 137 8.40 5.74 -1.77
C SER A 137 8.83 7.21 -1.80
N VAL A 138 8.46 7.95 -0.74
CA VAL A 138 9.04 9.24 -0.36
C VAL A 138 9.83 9.02 0.93
N ASP A 139 11.05 8.48 0.78
CA ASP A 139 11.90 8.00 1.87
C ASP A 139 12.77 9.13 2.47
N GLU A 140 12.13 10.27 2.75
CA GLU A 140 12.75 11.47 3.33
C GLU A 140 11.76 12.29 4.15
N ASP A 141 12.27 13.06 5.13
CA ASP A 141 11.47 14.05 5.85
C ASP A 141 11.39 15.38 5.07
N ILE A 142 10.63 15.40 3.99
CA ILE A 142 10.44 16.60 3.17
C ILE A 142 9.45 17.57 3.83
N ASP A 143 9.60 18.85 3.49
CA ASP A 143 8.68 19.90 3.90
C ASP A 143 7.50 20.08 2.94
N ALA A 144 6.52 20.91 3.33
CA ALA A 144 5.34 21.17 2.51
C ALA A 144 5.64 21.92 1.20
N ALA A 145 6.72 22.68 1.14
CA ALA A 145 7.12 23.39 -0.09
C ALA A 145 7.66 22.38 -1.12
N THR A 146 8.52 21.48 -0.70
CA THR A 146 9.06 20.38 -1.52
C THR A 146 7.94 19.44 -1.98
N TRP A 147 7.00 19.11 -1.08
CA TRP A 147 5.81 18.34 -1.47
C TRP A 147 5.05 19.03 -2.60
N LYS A 148 4.64 20.29 -2.40
CA LYS A 148 3.81 21.04 -3.35
C LYS A 148 4.51 21.31 -4.70
N SER A 149 5.81 21.61 -4.66
CA SER A 149 6.56 21.95 -5.88
C SER A 149 6.96 20.72 -6.69
N THR A 150 7.25 19.59 -6.05
CA THR A 150 7.96 18.49 -6.70
C THR A 150 7.32 17.13 -6.44
N ALA A 151 7.14 16.71 -5.19
CA ALA A 151 6.67 15.35 -4.91
C ALA A 151 5.24 15.08 -5.41
N VAL A 152 4.32 16.03 -5.25
CA VAL A 152 2.96 15.89 -5.79
C VAL A 152 2.95 15.80 -7.31
N GLN A 153 3.88 16.45 -8.03
CA GLN A 153 3.98 16.34 -9.48
C GLN A 153 4.44 14.94 -9.90
N TRP A 154 5.36 14.34 -9.14
CA TRP A 154 5.78 12.96 -9.34
C TRP A 154 4.59 12.00 -9.21
N PHE A 155 3.76 12.15 -8.17
CA PHE A 155 2.53 11.36 -8.03
C PHE A 155 1.53 11.59 -9.16
N ARG A 156 1.40 12.83 -9.67
CA ARG A 156 0.55 13.12 -10.84
C ARG A 156 1.05 12.41 -12.09
N GLY A 157 2.37 12.34 -12.28
CA GLY A 157 3.00 11.54 -13.32
C GLY A 157 2.69 10.05 -13.18
N ILE A 158 2.80 9.49 -11.98
CA ILE A 158 2.43 8.10 -11.67
C ILE A 158 0.96 7.85 -12.00
N ASN A 159 0.07 8.75 -11.58
CA ASN A 159 -1.36 8.64 -11.82
C ASN A 159 -1.74 8.67 -13.29
N SER A 160 -0.96 9.34 -14.16
CA SER A 160 -1.20 9.35 -15.59
C SER A 160 -0.99 7.99 -16.26
N VAL A 161 -0.25 7.07 -15.60
CA VAL A 161 0.05 5.71 -16.08
C VAL A 161 -0.80 4.66 -15.36
N LEU A 162 -0.84 4.68 -14.04
CA LEU A 162 -1.50 3.64 -13.22
C LEU A 162 -2.96 3.99 -12.87
N GLY A 163 -3.32 5.26 -12.95
CA GLY A 163 -4.53 5.78 -12.32
C GLY A 163 -4.39 5.93 -10.80
N VAL A 164 -5.15 6.86 -10.23
CA VAL A 164 -5.16 7.12 -8.78
C VAL A 164 -5.52 5.85 -7.98
N ALA A 165 -6.49 5.06 -8.48
CA ALA A 165 -6.97 3.87 -7.79
C ALA A 165 -5.89 2.84 -7.45
N ARG A 166 -4.79 2.80 -8.23
CA ARG A 166 -3.69 1.86 -8.05
C ARG A 166 -2.42 2.49 -7.48
N THR A 167 -2.46 3.78 -7.16
CA THR A 167 -1.30 4.50 -6.64
C THR A 167 -1.37 4.55 -5.12
N GLY A 168 -0.33 4.07 -4.45
CA GLY A 168 -0.11 4.20 -3.01
C GLY A 168 1.14 5.01 -2.70
N ILE A 169 1.27 5.46 -1.47
CA ILE A 169 2.45 6.16 -0.95
C ILE A 169 3.08 5.40 0.21
N TYR A 170 4.42 5.34 0.25
CA TYR A 170 5.22 5.13 1.46
C TYR A 170 5.84 6.47 1.89
N GLY A 171 5.76 6.79 3.17
CA GLY A 171 6.38 8.00 3.72
C GLY A 171 6.02 8.24 5.18
N GLY A 172 6.48 9.35 5.74
CA GLY A 172 6.10 9.77 7.08
C GLY A 172 4.63 10.24 7.14
N ARG A 173 4.16 10.50 8.36
CA ARG A 173 2.76 10.90 8.61
C ARG A 173 2.33 12.10 7.74
N ARG A 174 3.20 13.11 7.59
CA ARG A 174 2.88 14.33 6.82
C ARG A 174 2.72 14.04 5.34
N GLN A 175 3.65 13.27 4.76
CA GLN A 175 3.63 12.89 3.35
C GLN A 175 2.38 12.07 3.01
N CYS A 176 2.02 11.10 3.87
CA CYS A 176 0.76 10.34 3.73
C CYS A 176 -0.46 11.26 3.77
N GLY A 177 -0.53 12.17 4.75
CA GLY A 177 -1.64 13.12 4.88
C GLY A 177 -1.76 14.08 3.69
N TRP A 178 -0.64 14.57 3.15
CA TRP A 178 -0.66 15.42 1.95
C TRP A 178 -1.10 14.64 0.70
N ALA A 179 -0.64 13.41 0.53
CA ALA A 179 -1.06 12.57 -0.61
C ALA A 179 -2.57 12.28 -0.58
N ILE A 180 -3.14 12.10 0.60
CA ILE A 180 -4.59 11.95 0.81
C ILE A 180 -5.31 13.26 0.48
N ALA A 181 -4.85 14.38 1.02
CA ALA A 181 -5.47 15.69 0.83
C ALA A 181 -5.47 16.14 -0.62
N ASP A 182 -4.37 15.87 -1.36
CA ASP A 182 -4.23 16.21 -2.76
C ASP A 182 -4.90 15.18 -3.72
N GLY A 183 -5.46 14.09 -3.18
CA GLY A 183 -6.17 13.08 -3.96
C GLY A 183 -5.28 12.30 -4.94
N VAL A 184 -3.97 12.19 -4.66
CA VAL A 184 -3.02 11.54 -5.57
C VAL A 184 -2.78 10.05 -5.25
N ILE A 185 -3.43 9.52 -4.22
CA ILE A 185 -3.44 8.08 -3.88
C ILE A 185 -4.86 7.53 -3.80
N GLY A 186 -4.99 6.24 -4.09
CA GLY A 186 -6.28 5.56 -4.12
C GLY A 186 -6.82 5.19 -2.75
N ALA A 187 -8.03 4.64 -2.78
CA ALA A 187 -8.74 4.15 -1.60
C ALA A 187 -8.67 2.63 -1.51
N SER A 188 -8.51 2.13 -0.29
CA SER A 188 -8.75 0.74 0.06
C SER A 188 -10.25 0.42 -0.02
N SER A 189 -10.61 -0.85 -0.26
CA SER A 189 -11.97 -1.32 -0.06
C SER A 189 -12.37 -1.39 1.41
N SER A 190 -11.41 -1.33 2.34
CA SER A 190 -11.67 -1.15 3.76
C SER A 190 -12.13 0.29 4.04
N PRO A 191 -13.32 0.51 4.61
CA PRO A 191 -13.88 1.84 4.82
C PRO A 191 -12.94 2.76 5.60
N GLY A 192 -12.79 4.01 5.12
CA GLY A 192 -11.96 5.03 5.78
C GLY A 192 -10.46 4.93 5.48
N HIS A 193 -10.00 3.89 4.76
CA HIS A 193 -8.58 3.68 4.49
C HIS A 193 -8.19 4.11 3.07
N ARG A 194 -6.91 4.52 2.94
CA ARG A 194 -6.25 4.92 1.71
C ARG A 194 -4.98 4.13 1.51
N TRP A 195 -4.48 4.05 0.29
CA TRP A 195 -3.20 3.39 -0.01
C TRP A 195 -2.02 4.19 0.57
N ALA A 196 -2.00 4.33 1.90
CA ALA A 196 -0.91 4.95 2.64
C ALA A 196 -0.19 3.88 3.49
N TRP A 197 1.09 3.72 3.28
CA TRP A 197 2.02 2.96 4.08
C TRP A 197 2.89 3.94 4.85
N GLN A 198 2.53 4.19 6.11
CA GLN A 198 3.21 5.14 6.95
C GLN A 198 4.42 4.49 7.62
N THR A 199 5.59 5.15 7.58
CA THR A 199 6.72 4.78 8.43
C THR A 199 6.69 5.50 9.78
N LYS A 200 7.20 4.84 10.83
CA LYS A 200 7.49 5.44 12.14
C LYS A 200 8.52 6.58 12.01
N ALA A 201 9.50 6.41 11.12
CA ALA A 201 10.48 7.44 10.83
C ALA A 201 9.77 8.72 10.36
N TRP A 202 10.30 9.87 10.77
CA TRP A 202 9.78 11.22 10.44
C TRP A 202 8.33 11.50 10.86
N SER A 203 7.67 10.58 11.54
CA SER A 203 6.26 10.70 11.94
C SER A 203 6.07 11.34 13.31
N ARG A 204 7.15 11.56 14.08
CA ARG A 204 7.14 12.26 15.40
C ARG A 204 6.13 11.66 16.39
N GLY A 205 5.89 10.35 16.31
CA GLY A 205 4.91 9.65 17.13
C GLY A 205 3.46 9.79 16.67
N GLU A 206 3.20 10.57 15.61
CA GLU A 206 1.86 10.73 15.06
C GLU A 206 1.48 9.59 14.12
N ARG A 207 0.15 9.36 13.98
CA ARG A 207 -0.43 8.35 13.09
C ARG A 207 -1.32 9.01 12.05
N GLU A 208 -1.28 8.50 10.82
CA GLU A 208 -2.28 8.78 9.78
C GLU A 208 -3.41 7.75 9.92
N PRO A 209 -4.61 8.15 10.37
CA PRO A 209 -5.67 7.19 10.66
C PRO A 209 -6.17 6.45 9.42
N ALA A 210 -6.00 7.03 8.24
CA ALA A 210 -6.40 6.41 6.99
C ALA A 210 -5.34 5.46 6.39
N ALA A 211 -4.16 5.29 7.02
CA ALA A 211 -3.13 4.38 6.55
C ALA A 211 -3.59 2.92 6.61
N VAL A 212 -3.21 2.11 5.62
CA VAL A 212 -3.45 0.66 5.58
C VAL A 212 -2.30 -0.15 6.17
N LEU A 213 -1.10 0.44 6.22
CA LEU A 213 0.11 -0.17 6.76
C LEU A 213 0.89 0.84 7.61
N PHE A 214 1.52 0.33 8.67
CA PHE A 214 2.43 1.12 9.50
C PHE A 214 3.73 0.37 9.75
N GLN A 215 4.82 0.90 9.22
CA GLN A 215 6.17 0.41 9.49
C GLN A 215 6.59 0.85 10.90
N ARG A 216 6.52 -0.09 11.84
CA ARG A 216 6.73 0.15 13.28
C ARG A 216 8.17 -0.04 13.72
N GLU A 217 8.89 -0.93 13.07
CA GLU A 217 10.29 -1.19 13.31
C GLU A 217 11.07 -0.95 12.03
N VAL A 218 12.14 -0.19 12.16
CA VAL A 218 12.98 0.26 11.06
C VAL A 218 14.42 0.02 11.44
N VAL A 219 15.17 -0.62 10.55
CA VAL A 219 16.61 -0.80 10.71
C VAL A 219 17.31 0.56 10.69
N THR A 220 18.08 0.85 11.74
CA THR A 220 18.88 2.08 11.87
C THR A 220 20.32 1.74 12.27
N ALA A 221 21.20 2.73 12.26
CA ALA A 221 22.59 2.54 12.71
C ALA A 221 22.70 2.15 14.18
N SER A 222 21.73 2.51 15.02
CA SER A 222 21.69 2.23 16.46
C SER A 222 20.70 1.15 16.88
N ASP A 223 19.82 0.71 15.97
CA ASP A 223 18.81 -0.31 16.20
C ASP A 223 18.81 -1.30 15.02
N PRO A 224 19.21 -2.56 15.23
CA PRO A 224 19.25 -3.55 14.17
C PRO A 224 17.86 -3.95 13.64
N GLY A 225 16.77 -3.43 14.23
CA GLY A 225 15.41 -3.83 13.89
C GLY A 225 15.14 -5.30 14.22
N PHE A 226 14.27 -5.91 13.44
CA PHE A 226 13.98 -7.33 13.56
C PHE A 226 14.95 -8.17 12.69
N VAL A 227 15.37 -9.33 13.18
CA VAL A 227 16.32 -10.20 12.48
C VAL A 227 15.69 -11.57 12.20
N ILE A 228 15.67 -11.97 10.93
CA ILE A 228 15.24 -13.30 10.49
C ILE A 228 16.45 -13.99 9.84
N ASP A 229 16.94 -15.07 10.43
CA ASP A 229 18.08 -15.86 9.93
C ASP A 229 19.29 -14.96 9.56
N GLY A 230 19.66 -14.06 10.48
CA GLY A 230 20.78 -13.15 10.32
C GLY A 230 20.58 -12.02 9.29
N LYS A 231 19.34 -11.81 8.81
CA LYS A 231 18.97 -10.74 7.85
C LYS A 231 18.08 -9.72 8.55
N HIS A 232 18.41 -8.46 8.39
CA HIS A 232 17.63 -7.36 8.94
C HIS A 232 16.39 -7.08 8.09
N VAL A 233 15.25 -6.92 8.77
CA VAL A 233 13.96 -6.60 8.14
C VAL A 233 13.26 -5.51 8.92
N ASP A 234 12.46 -4.72 8.22
CA ASP A 234 11.52 -3.79 8.82
C ASP A 234 10.18 -4.48 9.04
N VAL A 235 9.47 -4.14 10.12
CA VAL A 235 8.21 -4.78 10.49
C VAL A 235 7.05 -3.81 10.31
N ASN A 236 6.00 -4.28 9.65
CA ASN A 236 4.82 -3.51 9.33
C ASN A 236 3.57 -4.09 9.99
N ASP A 237 2.86 -3.27 10.74
CA ASP A 237 1.52 -3.59 11.23
C ASP A 237 0.52 -3.41 10.08
N VAL A 238 -0.36 -4.38 9.89
CA VAL A 238 -1.50 -4.31 8.96
C VAL A 238 -2.68 -3.66 9.67
N LEU A 239 -3.18 -2.54 9.12
CA LEU A 239 -4.20 -1.70 9.76
C LEU A 239 -5.59 -1.85 9.11
N ALA A 240 -5.69 -2.55 7.99
CA ALA A 240 -6.93 -2.72 7.23
C ALA A 240 -7.02 -4.12 6.62
N ALA A 241 -8.22 -4.65 6.44
CA ALA A 241 -8.41 -5.95 5.80
C ALA A 241 -7.93 -5.98 4.34
N ASP A 242 -8.15 -4.88 3.61
CA ASP A 242 -7.56 -4.63 2.30
C ASP A 242 -6.43 -3.59 2.46
N TYR A 243 -5.18 -4.08 2.54
CA TYR A 243 -3.98 -3.27 2.68
C TYR A 243 -3.13 -3.21 1.41
N GLY A 244 -3.70 -3.65 0.26
CA GLY A 244 -3.03 -3.65 -1.03
C GLY A 244 -2.36 -4.96 -1.40
N GLN A 245 -2.64 -6.05 -0.67
CA GLN A 245 -2.12 -7.38 -0.97
C GLN A 245 -2.61 -7.89 -2.34
N TRP A 246 -1.77 -8.69 -3.02
CA TRP A 246 -1.97 -9.04 -4.42
C TRP A 246 -3.26 -9.82 -4.68
N ASP A 247 -3.48 -10.90 -3.98
CA ASP A 247 -4.49 -11.91 -4.36
C ASP A 247 -5.85 -11.68 -3.67
N LEU A 248 -6.11 -10.45 -3.19
CA LEU A 248 -7.42 -10.06 -2.70
C LEU A 248 -8.36 -9.75 -3.87
N ALA A 249 -9.56 -10.32 -3.86
CA ALA A 249 -10.62 -9.93 -4.79
C ALA A 249 -11.11 -8.50 -4.46
N ARG A 250 -10.99 -7.58 -5.40
CA ARG A 250 -11.41 -6.17 -5.30
C ARG A 250 -12.47 -5.85 -6.33
#